data_fb2a53e8ed3592a9555dbbf168381c3a
#
_entry.id   fb2a53e8ed3592a9555dbbf168381c3a
#
_cell.length_a   1.000
_cell.length_b   1.000
_cell.length_c   1.000
_cell.angle_alpha   90.00
_cell.angle_beta   90.00
_cell.angle_gamma   90.00
#
_symmetry.space_group_name_H-M   'P 1'
#
loop_
_entity.id
_entity.type
_entity.pdbx_description
1 polymer ?
#
loop_
_entity_poly.entity_id
_entity_poly.type
_entity_poly.pdbx_seq_one_letter_code
_entity_poly.pdbx_strand_id
1 'polypeptide(L)'
;MQEELKNVPGIQFVDHVAIAVKQGELEGQVRAYEALGFRVIHREEVRGRDQVREALLQIGNGPNLIQLLEPLTADSPVQKLIDKNGGRGGLAHVAFRVGNAQQAFAAMRAQGFQLIDEAPRQGSRGTTVFFVHPRSKAENAFGVLIEMVEDPADK
;
A
#
# COMPACT_ATOMS: atom_id res chain seq x y z
N MET A 1 5.17 28.75 3.26
CA MET A 1 5.57 27.61 4.07
C MET A 1 4.51 26.52 4.21
N GLN A 2 3.29 26.88 4.59
CA GLN A 2 2.22 25.89 4.66
C GLN A 2 1.90 25.27 3.30
N GLU A 3 1.99 26.05 2.23
CA GLU A 3 1.79 25.53 0.89
C GLU A 3 2.89 24.55 0.48
N GLU A 4 4.12 24.86 0.85
CA GLU A 4 5.24 23.97 0.59
C GLU A 4 5.05 22.63 1.31
N LEU A 5 4.60 22.68 2.57
CA LEU A 5 4.33 21.49 3.34
C LEU A 5 3.17 20.67 2.78
N LYS A 6 2.16 21.36 2.19
CA LYS A 6 1.03 20.71 1.55
C LYS A 6 1.42 19.99 0.26
N ASN A 7 2.41 20.52 -0.44
CA ASN A 7 2.77 20.01 -1.76
C ASN A 7 3.91 19.01 -1.74
N VAL A 8 4.48 18.76 -0.57
CA VAL A 8 5.52 17.75 -0.41
C VAL A 8 5.01 16.69 0.53
N PRO A 9 4.88 15.48 0.08
CA PRO A 9 5.26 14.84 -1.19
C PRO A 9 4.22 14.93 -2.32
N GLY A 10 3.23 15.78 -2.22
CA GLY A 10 2.21 15.93 -3.25
C GLY A 10 1.10 14.91 -3.14
N ILE A 11 0.71 14.59 -1.92
CA ILE A 11 -0.38 13.65 -1.66
C ILE A 11 -1.71 14.22 -2.12
N GLN A 12 -2.44 13.43 -2.90
CA GLN A 12 -3.74 13.83 -3.47
C GLN A 12 -4.91 13.24 -2.69
N PHE A 13 -4.85 11.96 -2.35
CA PHE A 13 -5.90 11.27 -1.61
C PHE A 13 -5.38 9.92 -1.12
N VAL A 14 -6.17 9.24 -0.29
CA VAL A 14 -5.87 7.86 0.12
C VAL A 14 -6.17 6.95 -1.07
N ASP A 15 -5.12 6.33 -1.63
CA ASP A 15 -5.28 5.42 -2.76
C ASP A 15 -5.96 4.12 -2.33
N HIS A 16 -5.42 3.49 -1.30
CA HIS A 16 -6.00 2.25 -0.79
C HIS A 16 -5.57 1.98 0.65
N VAL A 17 -6.33 1.10 1.29
CA VAL A 17 -5.98 0.50 2.56
C VAL A 17 -5.71 -0.97 2.29
N ALA A 18 -4.55 -1.46 2.69
CA ALA A 18 -4.15 -2.84 2.47
C ALA A 18 -4.37 -3.67 3.72
N ILE A 19 -5.01 -4.81 3.54
CA ILE A 19 -5.33 -5.76 4.60
C ILE A 19 -4.58 -7.05 4.32
N ALA A 20 -3.81 -7.52 5.30
CA ALA A 20 -3.13 -8.80 5.22
C ALA A 20 -4.15 -9.91 5.49
N VAL A 21 -4.18 -10.90 4.62
CA VAL A 21 -5.11 -12.03 4.67
C VAL A 21 -4.31 -13.32 4.82
N LYS A 22 -4.71 -14.18 5.74
CA LYS A 22 -4.02 -15.46 5.94
C LYS A 22 -4.08 -16.31 4.67
N GLN A 23 -3.03 -17.06 4.44
CA GLN A 23 -2.93 -17.95 3.29
C GLN A 23 -4.14 -18.89 3.23
N GLY A 24 -4.76 -18.96 2.06
CA GLY A 24 -5.95 -19.78 1.83
C GLY A 24 -7.27 -19.08 2.12
N GLU A 25 -7.25 -17.84 2.65
CA GLU A 25 -8.47 -17.15 3.07
C GLU A 25 -8.86 -15.98 2.17
N LEU A 26 -8.13 -15.73 1.08
CA LEU A 26 -8.39 -14.57 0.23
C LEU A 26 -9.81 -14.57 -0.33
N GLU A 27 -10.25 -15.68 -0.92
CA GLU A 27 -11.56 -15.72 -1.56
C GLU A 27 -12.70 -15.55 -0.56
N GLY A 28 -12.55 -16.09 0.64
CA GLY A 28 -13.54 -15.89 1.70
C GLY A 28 -13.65 -14.43 2.11
N GLN A 29 -12.50 -13.74 2.20
CA GLN A 29 -12.49 -12.33 2.56
C GLN A 29 -13.03 -11.46 1.42
N VAL A 30 -12.71 -11.80 0.17
CA VAL A 30 -13.31 -11.13 -1.01
C VAL A 30 -14.84 -11.20 -0.93
N ARG A 31 -15.39 -12.39 -0.67
CA ARG A 31 -16.85 -12.55 -0.56
C ARG A 31 -17.45 -11.70 0.54
N ALA A 32 -16.75 -11.55 1.66
CA ALA A 32 -17.23 -10.71 2.76
C ALA A 32 -17.35 -9.24 2.31
N TYR A 33 -16.35 -8.74 1.59
CA TYR A 33 -16.42 -7.39 1.07
C TYR A 33 -17.46 -7.23 -0.03
N GLU A 34 -17.61 -8.24 -0.89
CA GLU A 34 -18.67 -8.21 -1.90
C GLU A 34 -20.05 -8.12 -1.27
N ALA A 35 -20.25 -8.77 -0.13
CA ALA A 35 -21.50 -8.68 0.61
C ALA A 35 -21.79 -7.26 1.13
N LEU A 36 -20.75 -6.43 1.28
CA LEU A 36 -20.89 -5.02 1.65
C LEU A 36 -21.13 -4.12 0.44
N GLY A 37 -21.10 -4.67 -0.76
CA GLY A 37 -21.30 -3.90 -1.99
C GLY A 37 -20.02 -3.58 -2.74
N PHE A 38 -18.87 -4.07 -2.29
CA PHE A 38 -17.62 -3.92 -3.04
C PHE A 38 -17.59 -4.85 -4.25
N ARG A 39 -16.83 -4.47 -5.27
CA ARG A 39 -16.57 -5.33 -6.43
C ARG A 39 -15.06 -5.42 -6.66
N VAL A 40 -14.61 -6.57 -7.11
CA VAL A 40 -13.21 -6.76 -7.48
C VAL A 40 -12.96 -6.06 -8.81
N ILE A 41 -11.99 -5.15 -8.84
CA ILE A 41 -11.61 -4.44 -10.05
C ILE A 41 -10.26 -4.89 -10.61
N HIS A 42 -9.47 -5.63 -9.82
CA HIS A 42 -8.17 -6.10 -10.25
C HIS A 42 -7.71 -7.26 -9.39
N ARG A 43 -7.05 -8.24 -10.03
CA ARG A 43 -6.39 -9.36 -9.35
C ARG A 43 -5.02 -9.54 -9.95
N GLU A 44 -4.05 -9.84 -9.11
CA GLU A 44 -2.67 -10.03 -9.57
C GLU A 44 -1.90 -10.90 -8.59
N GLU A 45 -0.99 -11.74 -9.11
CA GLU A 45 0.04 -12.35 -8.29
C GLU A 45 1.30 -11.54 -8.47
N VAL A 46 1.75 -10.90 -7.40
CA VAL A 46 2.98 -10.09 -7.39
C VAL A 46 4.09 -10.98 -6.87
N ARG A 47 4.95 -11.42 -7.77
CA ARG A 47 6.11 -12.25 -7.43
C ARG A 47 7.32 -11.36 -7.19
N GLY A 48 8.42 -11.63 -7.07
CA GLY A 48 9.52 -10.73 -6.70
C GLY A 48 9.55 -10.48 -5.21
N ARG A 49 9.71 -9.23 -4.79
CA ARG A 49 9.90 -8.91 -3.38
C ARG A 49 8.67 -9.19 -2.51
N ASP A 50 7.49 -8.88 -3.03
CA ASP A 50 6.29 -8.87 -2.19
C ASP A 50 5.68 -10.26 -2.00
N GLN A 51 5.78 -11.14 -2.99
CA GLN A 51 5.28 -12.52 -2.93
C GLN A 51 3.87 -12.59 -2.39
N VAL A 52 2.93 -11.91 -3.07
CA VAL A 52 1.53 -11.86 -2.64
C VAL A 52 0.56 -12.13 -3.78
N ARG A 53 -0.61 -12.63 -3.41
CA ARG A 53 -1.79 -12.67 -4.27
C ARG A 53 -2.68 -11.52 -3.84
N GLU A 54 -3.03 -10.65 -4.79
CA GLU A 54 -3.73 -9.40 -4.52
C GLU A 54 -5.13 -9.42 -5.11
N ALA A 55 -6.07 -8.84 -4.37
CA ALA A 55 -7.37 -8.46 -4.90
C ALA A 55 -7.62 -6.99 -4.53
N LEU A 56 -7.97 -6.17 -5.52
CA LEU A 56 -8.35 -4.78 -5.32
C LEU A 56 -9.84 -4.65 -5.47
N LEU A 57 -10.47 -3.98 -4.51
CA LEU A 57 -11.93 -3.86 -4.43
C LEU A 57 -12.32 -2.40 -4.35
N GLN A 58 -13.42 -2.07 -5.03
CA GLN A 58 -13.96 -0.72 -5.08
C GLN A 58 -15.43 -0.75 -4.70
N ILE A 59 -15.88 0.31 -4.01
CA ILE A 59 -17.30 0.52 -3.77
C ILE A 59 -17.74 1.77 -4.54
N GLY A 60 -18.84 1.68 -5.26
CA GLY A 60 -19.31 2.78 -6.10
C GLY A 60 -18.26 3.18 -7.13
N ASN A 61 -18.14 4.47 -7.37
CA ASN A 61 -17.17 5.05 -8.31
C ASN A 61 -16.07 5.83 -7.61
N GLY A 62 -15.93 5.62 -6.30
CA GLY A 62 -14.92 6.34 -5.53
C GLY A 62 -13.50 5.93 -5.88
N PRO A 63 -12.54 6.83 -5.66
CA PRO A 63 -11.14 6.55 -5.99
C PRO A 63 -10.42 5.71 -4.96
N ASN A 64 -11.02 5.51 -3.80
CA ASN A 64 -10.38 4.83 -2.67
C ASN A 64 -10.68 3.33 -2.73
N LEU A 65 -9.66 2.52 -2.56
CA LEU A 65 -9.75 1.07 -2.75
C LEU A 65 -9.42 0.34 -1.46
N ILE A 66 -9.91 -0.90 -1.36
CA ILE A 66 -9.44 -1.87 -0.38
C ILE A 66 -8.56 -2.86 -1.14
N GLN A 67 -7.37 -3.13 -0.60
CA GLN A 67 -6.46 -4.11 -1.17
C GLN A 67 -6.33 -5.28 -0.20
N LEU A 68 -6.62 -6.47 -0.68
CA LEU A 68 -6.43 -7.69 0.11
C LEU A 68 -5.17 -8.38 -0.37
N LEU A 69 -4.28 -8.71 0.56
CA LEU A 69 -2.97 -9.28 0.26
C LEU A 69 -2.81 -10.61 0.97
N GLU A 70 -2.77 -11.69 0.20
CA GLU A 70 -2.53 -13.04 0.71
C GLU A 70 -1.09 -13.43 0.39
N PRO A 71 -0.27 -13.85 1.37
CA PRO A 71 1.11 -14.21 1.07
C PRO A 71 1.17 -15.49 0.23
N LEU A 72 2.08 -15.50 -0.75
CA LEU A 72 2.33 -16.68 -1.59
C LEU A 72 3.30 -17.64 -0.93
N THR A 73 4.24 -17.11 -0.13
CA THR A 73 5.30 -17.90 0.48
C THR A 73 5.55 -17.47 1.92
N ALA A 74 6.26 -18.30 2.66
CA ALA A 74 6.66 -17.98 4.03
C ALA A 74 7.60 -16.76 4.10
N ASP A 75 8.27 -16.45 2.99
CA ASP A 75 9.21 -15.32 2.94
C ASP A 75 8.52 -14.00 2.61
N SER A 76 7.24 -14.02 2.27
CA SER A 76 6.50 -12.79 1.97
C SER A 76 6.53 -11.84 3.16
N PRO A 77 6.78 -10.53 2.95
CA PRO A 77 6.65 -9.55 4.03
C PRO A 77 5.28 -9.57 4.69
N VAL A 78 4.23 -9.89 3.93
CA VAL A 78 2.87 -10.01 4.46
C VAL A 78 2.76 -11.19 5.43
N GLN A 79 3.40 -12.31 5.12
CA GLN A 79 3.42 -13.45 6.04
C GLN A 79 4.15 -13.09 7.35
N LYS A 80 5.25 -12.35 7.23
CA LYS A 80 5.99 -11.91 8.41
C LYS A 80 5.15 -10.97 9.28
N LEU A 81 4.36 -10.12 8.65
CA LEU A 81 3.44 -9.25 9.37
C LEU A 81 2.39 -10.07 10.13
N ILE A 82 1.82 -11.09 9.48
CA ILE A 82 0.84 -11.98 10.10
C ILE A 82 1.48 -12.72 11.28
N ASP A 83 2.71 -13.22 11.11
CA ASP A 83 3.42 -13.91 12.18
C ASP A 83 3.61 -13.00 13.40
N LYS A 84 4.00 -11.75 13.17
CA LYS A 84 4.16 -10.77 14.25
C LYS A 84 2.84 -10.43 14.92
N ASN A 85 1.73 -10.60 14.22
CA ASN A 85 0.39 -10.28 14.72
C ASN A 85 -0.29 -11.51 15.34
N GLY A 86 0.49 -12.47 15.82
CA GLY A 86 -0.05 -13.67 16.48
C GLY A 86 -0.74 -14.61 15.52
N GLY A 87 -0.36 -14.63 14.26
CA GLY A 87 -0.96 -15.50 13.24
C GLY A 87 -2.24 -14.95 12.65
N ARG A 88 -2.57 -13.70 12.93
CA ARG A 88 -3.80 -13.07 12.44
C ARG A 88 -3.48 -12.07 11.32
N GLY A 89 -4.41 -11.97 10.36
CA GLY A 89 -4.39 -10.90 9.38
C GLY A 89 -4.70 -9.55 10.02
N GLY A 90 -4.91 -8.54 9.20
CA GLY A 90 -5.25 -7.20 9.65
C GLY A 90 -4.57 -6.14 8.80
N LEU A 91 -4.56 -4.90 9.28
CA LEU A 91 -4.03 -3.77 8.55
C LEU A 91 -2.56 -3.97 8.20
N ALA A 92 -2.24 -3.88 6.91
CA ALA A 92 -0.87 -4.02 6.43
C ALA A 92 -0.23 -2.67 6.14
N HIS A 93 -0.90 -1.83 5.34
CA HIS A 93 -0.42 -0.48 5.07
C HIS A 93 -1.55 0.42 4.60
N VAL A 94 -1.27 1.72 4.63
CA VAL A 94 -2.13 2.74 4.03
C VAL A 94 -1.33 3.39 2.91
N ALA A 95 -1.94 3.51 1.74
CA ALA A 95 -1.28 4.06 0.57
C ALA A 95 -1.88 5.40 0.18
N PHE A 96 -1.02 6.33 -0.19
CA PHE A 96 -1.41 7.66 -0.66
C PHE A 96 -1.04 7.83 -2.12
N ARG A 97 -1.97 8.41 -2.90
CA ARG A 97 -1.72 8.72 -4.30
C ARG A 97 -0.85 9.98 -4.40
N VAL A 98 0.17 9.94 -5.23
CA VAL A 98 1.00 11.10 -5.56
C VAL A 98 1.05 11.26 -7.08
N GLY A 99 1.32 12.49 -7.53
CA GLY A 99 1.39 12.75 -8.96
C GLY A 99 2.69 12.27 -9.60
N ASN A 100 3.77 12.23 -8.82
CA ASN A 100 5.08 11.83 -9.33
C ASN A 100 5.89 11.19 -8.19
N ALA A 101 6.09 9.87 -8.29
CA ALA A 101 6.76 9.12 -7.24
C ALA A 101 8.23 9.50 -7.08
N GLN A 102 8.93 9.81 -8.17
CA GLN A 102 10.34 10.21 -8.11
C GLN A 102 10.50 11.53 -7.36
N GLN A 103 9.64 12.50 -7.65
CA GLN A 103 9.66 13.79 -6.95
C GLN A 103 9.30 13.64 -5.49
N ALA A 104 8.26 12.85 -5.20
CA ALA A 104 7.84 12.60 -3.83
C ALA A 104 8.96 11.92 -3.03
N PHE A 105 9.61 10.94 -3.63
CA PHE A 105 10.71 10.23 -3.00
C PHE A 105 11.86 11.18 -2.65
N ALA A 106 12.29 12.00 -3.64
CA ALA A 106 13.40 12.93 -3.43
C ALA A 106 13.06 13.96 -2.36
N ALA A 107 11.85 14.50 -2.38
CA ALA A 107 11.42 15.49 -1.41
C ALA A 107 11.35 14.93 0.01
N MET A 108 10.80 13.73 0.16
CA MET A 108 10.71 13.09 1.46
C MET A 108 12.09 12.73 2.01
N ARG A 109 12.96 12.22 1.16
CA ARG A 109 14.32 11.90 1.54
C ARG A 109 15.07 13.15 2.02
N ALA A 110 14.92 14.27 1.30
CA ALA A 110 15.55 15.54 1.67
C ALA A 110 15.05 16.05 3.02
N GLN A 111 13.82 15.73 3.39
CA GLN A 111 13.25 16.14 4.68
C GLN A 111 13.56 15.16 5.82
N GLY A 112 14.32 14.12 5.55
CA GLY A 112 14.75 13.19 6.59
C GLY A 112 13.77 12.05 6.88
N PHE A 113 12.79 11.81 6.02
CA PHE A 113 11.95 10.63 6.17
C PHE A 113 12.75 9.37 5.92
N GLN A 114 12.50 8.35 6.72
CA GLN A 114 13.15 7.05 6.56
C GLN A 114 12.37 6.23 5.53
N LEU A 115 12.96 6.06 4.36
CA LEU A 115 12.35 5.32 3.27
C LEU A 115 12.90 3.90 3.25
N ILE A 116 12.01 2.93 3.04
CA ILE A 116 12.40 1.52 3.02
C ILE A 116 13.13 1.18 1.73
N ASP A 117 12.62 1.74 0.62
CA ASP A 117 13.20 1.49 -0.70
C ASP A 117 14.34 2.47 -0.98
N GLU A 118 15.32 2.05 -1.78
CA GLU A 118 16.41 2.93 -2.21
C GLU A 118 15.96 3.86 -3.33
N ALA A 119 14.91 3.48 -4.05
CA ALA A 119 14.32 4.25 -5.14
C ALA A 119 12.89 3.76 -5.35
N PRO A 120 12.02 4.57 -5.97
CA PRO A 120 10.71 4.07 -6.37
C PRO A 120 10.83 2.86 -7.27
N ARG A 121 9.91 1.91 -7.09
CA ARG A 121 9.93 0.64 -7.82
C ARG A 121 8.54 0.34 -8.39
N GLN A 122 8.48 -0.63 -9.27
CA GLN A 122 7.21 -1.04 -9.87
C GLN A 122 6.36 -1.79 -8.86
N GLY A 123 5.10 -1.37 -8.73
CA GLY A 123 4.08 -2.04 -7.95
C GLY A 123 3.10 -2.78 -8.84
N SER A 124 1.96 -3.18 -8.27
CA SER A 124 0.90 -3.81 -9.05
C SER A 124 0.22 -2.80 -9.98
N ARG A 125 -0.52 -3.27 -10.95
CA ARG A 125 -1.26 -2.45 -11.92
C ARG A 125 -0.37 -1.50 -12.73
N GLY A 126 0.93 -1.78 -12.83
CA GLY A 126 1.84 -0.87 -13.51
C GLY A 126 2.12 0.42 -12.74
N THR A 127 1.81 0.48 -11.46
CA THR A 127 2.08 1.64 -10.62
C THR A 127 3.56 1.77 -10.30
N THR A 128 3.97 2.98 -9.87
CA THR A 128 5.30 3.23 -9.33
C THR A 128 5.13 3.56 -7.84
N VAL A 129 5.81 2.82 -6.99
CA VAL A 129 5.58 2.90 -5.55
C VAL A 129 6.88 3.00 -4.75
N PHE A 130 6.76 3.49 -3.51
CA PHE A 130 7.80 3.32 -2.50
C PHE A 130 7.16 3.33 -1.13
N PHE A 131 7.86 2.75 -0.16
CA PHE A 131 7.36 2.63 1.21
C PHE A 131 8.14 3.51 2.17
N VAL A 132 7.40 4.08 3.13
CA VAL A 132 7.95 4.90 4.21
C VAL A 132 7.87 4.11 5.50
N HIS A 133 8.98 4.04 6.22
CA HIS A 133 9.05 3.29 7.47
C HIS A 133 8.02 3.81 8.47
N PRO A 134 7.28 2.93 9.17
CA PRO A 134 6.23 3.37 10.11
C PRO A 134 6.75 4.22 11.28
N ARG A 135 8.03 4.14 11.57
CA ARG A 135 8.67 4.94 12.62
C ARG A 135 9.55 6.05 12.05
N SER A 136 9.27 6.47 10.83
CA SER A 136 10.01 7.54 10.20
C SER A 136 10.03 8.77 11.07
N LYS A 137 11.22 9.41 11.18
CA LYS A 137 11.44 10.55 12.08
C LYS A 137 11.14 10.24 13.54
N ALA A 138 11.63 9.13 14.03
CA ALA A 138 11.64 8.68 15.42
C ALA A 138 10.44 9.12 16.28
N GLU A 139 10.26 10.43 16.50
CA GLU A 139 9.18 11.00 17.29
C GLU A 139 7.86 11.12 16.55
N ASN A 140 7.85 10.88 15.22
CA ASN A 140 6.66 11.01 14.38
C ASN A 140 6.28 9.67 13.79
N ALA A 141 6.08 8.67 14.65
CA ALA A 141 5.66 7.34 14.21
C ALA A 141 4.29 7.40 13.54
N PHE A 142 4.19 6.83 12.34
CA PHE A 142 2.91 6.78 11.61
C PHE A 142 1.98 5.69 12.15
N GLY A 143 2.51 4.75 12.91
CA GLY A 143 1.72 3.66 13.46
C GLY A 143 1.41 2.54 12.48
N VAL A 144 1.70 2.76 11.20
CA VAL A 144 1.45 1.81 10.13
C VAL A 144 2.43 2.06 9.00
N LEU A 145 2.74 1.04 8.23
CA LEU A 145 3.54 1.18 7.01
C LEU A 145 2.80 2.08 6.03
N ILE A 146 3.51 3.02 5.43
CA ILE A 146 2.94 3.97 4.46
C ILE A 146 3.50 3.65 3.08
N GLU A 147 2.63 3.68 2.08
CA GLU A 147 3.03 3.53 0.68
C GLU A 147 2.68 4.79 -0.09
N MET A 148 3.55 5.22 -1.00
CA MET A 148 3.26 6.27 -1.96
C MET A 148 3.07 5.63 -3.33
N VAL A 149 2.03 6.02 -4.06
CA VAL A 149 1.62 5.37 -5.31
C VAL A 149 1.41 6.40 -6.40
N GLU A 150 2.16 6.23 -7.49
CA GLU A 150 1.89 6.95 -8.73
C GLU A 150 1.22 5.99 -9.70
N ASP A 151 0.03 6.36 -10.20
CA ASP A 151 -0.72 5.51 -11.11
C ASP A 151 -0.54 6.01 -12.54
N PRO A 152 -0.14 5.14 -13.49
CA PRO A 152 0.04 5.56 -14.88
C PRO A 152 -1.26 6.08 -15.52
N ALA A 153 -2.42 5.70 -15.00
CA ALA A 153 -3.70 6.17 -15.50
C ALA A 153 -3.89 7.69 -15.27
N ASP A 154 -3.07 8.30 -14.39
CA ASP A 154 -3.13 9.75 -14.15
C ASP A 154 -2.36 10.56 -15.19
N LYS A 155 -1.68 9.91 -16.13
CA LYS A 155 -0.84 10.59 -17.15
C LYS A 155 -1.55 10.83 -18.47
#